data_291afcf1642fdfee605e78c9cc7d2476
#
_entry.id   291afcf1642fdfee605e78c9cc7d2476
#
_cell.length_a   1.000
_cell.length_b   1.000
_cell.length_c   1.000
_cell.angle_alpha   90.00
_cell.angle_beta   90.00
_cell.angle_gamma   90.00
#
_symmetry.space_group_name_H-M   'P 1'
#
loop_
_entity.id
_entity.type
_entity.pdbx_description
1 polymer ?
#
loop_
_entity_poly.entity_id
_entity_poly.type
_entity_poly.pdbx_seq_one_letter_code
_entity_poly.pdbx_strand_id
1 'polypeptide(L)'
;MNIVLVGGGHAHLKCLLDIRKNKFPFPDQNILLISPNQYQYYSGMFSGYTEGLYSEDEIRIDLKDMAEKAGVTFTEDIVTEVSVCDKTLMTKAGASIPFSVVSFDTGSYIEGPSSFEEYMVQIKPNYLFADMLKEYRDVDFPVVVGGGASGVEIALAITAWRKKNGYPTNVKLITSSKLLPSSSSKTSKVIKEIAVWKGLTVIEDDSVEEMNESHVITQNGRSLPHSQVLWLTGPNSPDIFKRSTLPCDQNGFLLTEKTLQAKGLPFIFGAGDCITLESFPDLPKNGVYAVRQAELLWKNITSYLNGEVCSTFSPQRQFLSLLSTGNKEALLQYGRFTIHSKLAWKLKNKIDTDYMQKYI
;
A
#
# COMPACT_ATOMS: atom_id res chain seq x y z
N MET A 1 3.28 13.89 28.19
CA MET A 1 2.34 12.87 27.65
C MET A 1 2.67 12.67 26.19
N ASN A 2 2.86 11.43 25.72
CA ASN A 2 3.33 11.18 24.33
C ASN A 2 2.20 10.62 23.47
N ILE A 3 2.00 11.22 22.29
CA ILE A 3 1.22 10.64 21.19
C ILE A 3 2.20 10.07 20.20
N VAL A 4 2.11 8.77 19.88
CA VAL A 4 3.04 8.13 18.98
C VAL A 4 2.30 7.69 17.72
N LEU A 5 2.77 8.17 16.57
CA LEU A 5 2.32 7.77 15.23
C LEU A 5 3.32 6.75 14.68
N VAL A 6 2.91 5.50 14.52
CA VAL A 6 3.76 4.41 14.03
C VAL A 6 3.45 4.13 12.56
N GLY A 7 4.43 4.38 11.70
CA GLY A 7 4.31 4.29 10.24
C GLY A 7 4.00 5.62 9.58
N GLY A 8 4.56 5.84 8.39
CA GLY A 8 4.38 7.04 7.57
C GLY A 8 3.32 6.90 6.48
N GLY A 9 2.23 6.18 6.73
CA GLY A 9 1.18 5.95 5.74
C GLY A 9 0.31 7.18 5.45
N HIS A 10 -0.67 7.01 4.57
CA HIS A 10 -1.55 8.09 4.10
C HIS A 10 -2.33 8.80 5.21
N ALA A 11 -2.73 8.05 6.25
CA ALA A 11 -3.50 8.60 7.34
C ALA A 11 -2.62 9.49 8.25
N HIS A 12 -1.39 9.07 8.55
CA HIS A 12 -0.47 9.87 9.34
C HIS A 12 0.05 11.10 8.59
N LEU A 13 0.22 11.04 7.26
CA LEU A 13 0.48 12.23 6.44
C LEU A 13 -0.61 13.31 6.65
N LYS A 14 -1.88 12.89 6.64
CA LYS A 14 -3.00 13.81 6.89
C LYS A 14 -3.00 14.32 8.33
N CYS A 15 -2.66 13.47 9.31
CA CYS A 15 -2.49 13.91 10.71
C CYS A 15 -1.44 15.02 10.81
N LEU A 16 -0.27 14.88 10.18
CA LEU A 16 0.77 15.91 10.16
C LEU A 16 0.26 17.23 9.56
N LEU A 17 -0.50 17.17 8.46
CA LEU A 17 -1.13 18.36 7.88
C LEU A 17 -2.13 19.02 8.84
N ASP A 18 -2.93 18.25 9.55
CA ASP A 18 -3.94 18.77 10.47
C ASP A 18 -3.30 19.38 11.73
N ILE A 19 -2.25 18.75 12.25
CA ILE A 19 -1.42 19.28 13.34
C ILE A 19 -0.82 20.63 12.94
N ARG A 20 -0.20 20.71 11.75
CA ARG A 20 0.39 21.94 11.21
C ARG A 20 -0.62 23.07 11.07
N LYS A 21 -1.85 22.78 10.60
CA LYS A 21 -2.90 23.78 10.36
C LYS A 21 -3.53 24.31 11.63
N ASN A 22 -3.78 23.45 12.61
CA ASN A 22 -4.68 23.73 13.73
C ASN A 22 -3.94 24.06 15.03
N LYS A 23 -2.61 24.24 15.01
CA LYS A 23 -1.76 24.42 16.20
C LYS A 23 -2.24 23.51 17.33
N PHE A 24 -1.58 22.41 17.53
CA PHE A 24 -1.95 21.34 18.46
C PHE A 24 -2.49 21.90 19.81
N PRO A 25 -3.71 21.52 20.23
CA PRO A 25 -4.36 22.13 21.38
C PRO A 25 -3.77 21.74 22.74
N PHE A 26 -2.76 20.88 22.77
CA PHE A 26 -2.15 20.35 24.00
C PHE A 26 -0.65 20.68 24.05
N PRO A 27 -0.25 21.87 24.52
CA PRO A 27 1.14 22.35 24.49
C PRO A 27 2.13 21.47 25.28
N ASP A 28 1.64 20.72 26.28
CA ASP A 28 2.47 19.86 27.14
C ASP A 28 2.60 18.42 26.61
N GLN A 29 2.15 18.12 25.39
CA GLN A 29 2.23 16.80 24.80
C GLN A 29 3.27 16.77 23.70
N ASN A 30 4.09 15.72 23.71
CA ASN A 30 5.00 15.42 22.61
C ASN A 30 4.32 14.52 21.58
N ILE A 31 4.45 14.86 20.31
CA ILE A 31 4.01 14.01 19.22
C ILE A 31 5.27 13.46 18.55
N LEU A 32 5.29 12.14 18.37
CA LEU A 32 6.41 11.41 17.77
C LEU A 32 5.88 10.64 16.55
N LEU A 33 6.55 10.79 15.42
CA LEU A 33 6.37 9.93 14.24
C LEU A 33 7.54 8.97 14.13
N ILE A 34 7.28 7.66 14.13
CA ILE A 34 8.27 6.62 13.94
C ILE A 34 7.99 5.92 12.62
N SER A 35 8.97 5.89 11.72
CA SER A 35 8.87 5.24 10.43
C SER A 35 10.20 4.55 10.07
N PRO A 36 10.17 3.40 9.37
CA PRO A 36 11.39 2.69 8.97
C PRO A 36 12.20 3.41 7.89
N ASN A 37 11.67 4.45 7.29
CA ASN A 37 12.32 5.25 6.25
C ASN A 37 11.86 6.69 6.33
N GLN A 38 12.75 7.63 5.98
CA GLN A 38 12.45 9.06 5.91
C GLN A 38 11.41 9.38 4.85
N TYR A 39 11.29 8.57 3.78
CA TYR A 39 10.38 8.83 2.68
C TYR A 39 9.18 7.90 2.70
N GLN A 40 8.01 8.47 2.43
CA GLN A 40 6.80 7.73 2.10
C GLN A 40 6.61 7.77 0.58
N TYR A 41 6.42 6.61 -0.03
CA TYR A 41 6.19 6.49 -1.47
C TYR A 41 4.71 6.30 -1.79
N TYR A 42 4.21 7.10 -2.71
CA TYR A 42 2.80 7.07 -3.11
C TYR A 42 2.55 5.97 -4.15
N SER A 43 1.98 4.86 -3.72
CA SER A 43 1.74 3.68 -4.55
C SER A 43 0.82 3.93 -5.75
N GLY A 44 -0.04 4.95 -5.71
CA GLY A 44 -0.87 5.36 -6.85
C GLY A 44 -0.07 5.77 -8.09
N MET A 45 1.19 6.20 -7.90
CA MET A 45 2.09 6.61 -8.99
C MET A 45 3.12 5.54 -9.38
N PHE A 46 3.13 4.37 -8.74
CA PHE A 46 4.11 3.32 -8.99
C PHE A 46 4.11 2.83 -10.44
N SER A 47 2.95 2.64 -11.05
CA SER A 47 2.87 2.25 -12.46
C SER A 47 3.46 3.31 -13.41
N GLY A 48 3.24 4.58 -13.13
CA GLY A 48 3.83 5.68 -13.90
C GLY A 48 5.35 5.79 -13.73
N TYR A 49 5.85 5.61 -12.50
CA TYR A 49 7.29 5.53 -12.24
C TYR A 49 7.92 4.33 -12.96
N THR A 50 7.26 3.16 -12.91
CA THR A 50 7.68 1.95 -13.63
C THR A 50 7.81 2.19 -15.13
N GLU A 51 6.87 2.92 -15.73
CA GLU A 51 6.88 3.29 -17.14
C GLU A 51 7.91 4.39 -17.47
N GLY A 52 8.52 5.04 -16.45
CA GLY A 52 9.44 6.16 -16.63
C GLY A 52 8.72 7.48 -16.97
N LEU A 53 7.50 7.67 -16.47
CA LEU A 53 6.72 8.91 -16.60
C LEU A 53 6.94 9.88 -15.44
N TYR A 54 7.39 9.38 -14.30
CA TYR A 54 7.70 10.15 -13.09
C TYR A 54 9.11 9.85 -12.63
N SER A 55 9.75 10.84 -12.02
CA SER A 55 10.98 10.66 -11.25
C SER A 55 10.68 10.08 -9.87
N GLU A 56 11.71 9.67 -9.15
CA GLU A 56 11.57 9.18 -7.78
C GLU A 56 11.08 10.29 -6.84
N ASP A 57 11.57 11.52 -7.01
CA ASP A 57 11.16 12.67 -6.21
C ASP A 57 9.68 13.04 -6.41
N GLU A 58 9.10 12.77 -7.58
CA GLU A 58 7.67 13.02 -7.84
C GLU A 58 6.74 12.01 -7.16
N ILE A 59 7.25 10.85 -6.73
CA ILE A 59 6.45 9.79 -6.12
C ILE A 59 6.69 9.63 -4.62
N ARG A 60 7.58 10.42 -4.00
CA ARG A 60 7.91 10.34 -2.57
C ARG A 60 7.62 11.63 -1.82
N ILE A 61 7.35 11.49 -0.54
CA ILE A 61 7.06 12.57 0.40
C ILE A 61 8.07 12.46 1.53
N ASP A 62 8.74 13.56 1.88
CA ASP A 62 9.68 13.62 3.00
C ASP A 62 8.92 13.74 4.33
N LEU A 63 8.90 12.64 5.09
CA LEU A 63 8.24 12.55 6.39
C LEU A 63 8.92 13.39 7.45
N LYS A 64 10.25 13.51 7.38
CA LYS A 64 11.03 14.30 8.33
C LYS A 64 10.73 15.79 8.17
N ASP A 65 10.76 16.28 6.94
CA ASP A 65 10.40 17.68 6.63
C ASP A 65 8.96 18.00 7.02
N MET A 66 8.02 17.07 6.71
CA MET A 66 6.62 17.25 7.10
C MET A 66 6.42 17.26 8.63
N ALA A 67 7.10 16.38 9.35
CA ALA A 67 7.04 16.31 10.80
C ALA A 67 7.61 17.59 11.41
N GLU A 68 8.76 18.04 10.94
CA GLU A 68 9.41 19.31 11.37
C GLU A 68 8.47 20.51 11.19
N LYS A 69 7.85 20.65 10.01
CA LYS A 69 6.86 21.70 9.71
C LYS A 69 5.61 21.62 10.59
N ALA A 70 5.28 20.45 11.12
CA ALA A 70 4.16 20.22 12.02
C ALA A 70 4.53 20.34 13.52
N GLY A 71 5.82 20.52 13.86
CA GLY A 71 6.28 20.51 15.26
C GLY A 71 6.24 19.10 15.88
N VAL A 72 6.36 18.05 15.05
CA VAL A 72 6.37 16.63 15.43
C VAL A 72 7.79 16.11 15.36
N THR A 73 8.22 15.34 16.36
CA THR A 73 9.53 14.68 16.35
C THR A 73 9.50 13.49 15.40
N PHE A 74 10.42 13.44 14.46
CA PHE A 74 10.61 12.28 13.56
C PHE A 74 11.72 11.37 14.06
N THR A 75 11.49 10.07 14.08
CA THR A 75 12.48 9.03 14.37
C THR A 75 12.45 7.96 13.29
N GLU A 76 13.58 7.76 12.64
CA GLU A 76 13.75 6.66 11.67
C GLU A 76 14.09 5.39 12.44
N ASP A 77 13.09 4.55 12.69
CA ASP A 77 13.20 3.27 13.39
C ASP A 77 11.96 2.40 13.11
N ILE A 78 12.00 1.16 13.56
CA ILE A 78 10.92 0.18 13.43
C ILE A 78 10.41 -0.16 14.83
N VAL A 79 9.11 0.02 15.05
CA VAL A 79 8.46 -0.48 16.27
C VAL A 79 8.24 -1.99 16.13
N THR A 80 8.77 -2.75 17.08
CA THR A 80 8.78 -4.22 17.04
C THR A 80 7.80 -4.85 18.02
N GLU A 81 7.43 -4.13 19.10
CA GLU A 81 6.54 -4.63 20.13
C GLU A 81 5.75 -3.51 20.81
N VAL A 82 4.57 -3.83 21.32
CA VAL A 82 3.70 -2.94 22.11
C VAL A 82 3.37 -3.63 23.43
N SER A 83 3.78 -3.04 24.55
CA SER A 83 3.27 -3.42 25.88
C SER A 83 2.01 -2.61 26.19
N VAL A 84 0.87 -3.27 26.20
CA VAL A 84 -0.42 -2.66 26.50
C VAL A 84 -0.51 -2.28 27.99
N CYS A 85 0.01 -3.14 28.86
CA CYS A 85 -0.03 -2.94 30.32
C CYS A 85 0.82 -1.73 30.75
N ASP A 86 2.04 -1.64 30.22
CA ASP A 86 3.00 -0.59 30.57
C ASP A 86 2.83 0.66 29.71
N LYS A 87 2.02 0.59 28.65
CA LYS A 87 1.88 1.63 27.61
C LYS A 87 3.23 2.06 27.04
N THR A 88 4.03 1.11 26.61
CA THR A 88 5.33 1.33 25.98
C THR A 88 5.44 0.65 24.64
N LEU A 89 6.22 1.25 23.74
CA LEU A 89 6.66 0.66 22.47
C LEU A 89 8.13 0.31 22.55
N MET A 90 8.51 -0.85 22.03
CA MET A 90 9.89 -1.19 21.80
C MET A 90 10.26 -1.00 20.35
N THR A 91 11.43 -0.44 20.08
CA THR A 91 11.93 -0.25 18.72
C THR A 91 13.05 -1.25 18.40
N LYS A 92 13.35 -1.42 17.12
CA LYS A 92 14.45 -2.29 16.65
C LYS A 92 15.82 -1.82 17.16
N ALA A 93 16.01 -0.52 17.35
CA ALA A 93 17.23 0.05 17.96
C ALA A 93 17.30 -0.15 19.49
N GLY A 94 16.27 -0.74 20.12
CA GLY A 94 16.23 -1.03 21.55
C GLY A 94 15.68 0.12 22.42
N ALA A 95 15.11 1.16 21.81
CA ALA A 95 14.48 2.23 22.58
C ALA A 95 13.11 1.80 23.13
N SER A 96 12.85 2.13 24.42
CA SER A 96 11.55 2.00 25.06
C SER A 96 10.85 3.36 25.10
N ILE A 97 9.71 3.47 24.43
CA ILE A 97 8.99 4.73 24.22
C ILE A 97 7.64 4.67 24.92
N PRO A 98 7.44 5.42 26.02
CA PRO A 98 6.14 5.46 26.68
C PRO A 98 5.13 6.28 25.85
N PHE A 99 3.88 5.84 25.82
CA PHE A 99 2.80 6.53 25.11
C PHE A 99 1.54 6.68 25.96
N SER A 100 0.78 7.72 25.68
CA SER A 100 -0.58 7.88 26.18
C SER A 100 -1.61 7.45 25.13
N VAL A 101 -1.29 7.72 23.86
CA VAL A 101 -2.02 7.28 22.68
C VAL A 101 -1.00 6.80 21.64
N VAL A 102 -1.29 5.68 20.99
CA VAL A 102 -0.55 5.20 19.83
C VAL A 102 -1.49 4.98 18.65
N SER A 103 -1.02 5.35 17.46
CA SER A 103 -1.74 5.13 16.20
C SER A 103 -0.85 4.38 15.20
N PHE A 104 -1.42 3.39 14.50
CA PHE A 104 -0.73 2.60 13.49
C PHE A 104 -1.24 2.93 12.08
N ASP A 105 -0.30 3.27 11.19
CA ASP A 105 -0.49 3.40 9.74
C ASP A 105 0.74 2.83 9.03
N THR A 106 1.00 1.56 9.32
CA THR A 106 2.19 0.80 8.88
C THR A 106 2.00 0.13 7.53
N GLY A 107 0.79 0.23 6.96
CA GLY A 107 0.46 -0.45 5.71
C GLY A 107 0.37 -1.97 5.85
N SER A 108 0.59 -2.67 4.75
CA SER A 108 0.61 -4.13 4.67
C SER A 108 1.88 -4.60 3.96
N TYR A 109 2.21 -5.86 4.15
CA TYR A 109 3.32 -6.53 3.46
C TYR A 109 2.79 -7.40 2.33
N ILE A 110 3.70 -7.85 1.46
CA ILE A 110 3.45 -8.91 0.49
C ILE A 110 4.46 -10.00 0.83
N GLU A 111 3.96 -11.19 1.13
CA GLU A 111 4.80 -12.35 1.37
C GLU A 111 4.46 -13.41 0.33
N GLY A 112 5.47 -13.95 -0.29
CA GLY A 112 5.39 -15.18 -1.06
C GLY A 112 5.75 -16.38 -0.18
N PRO A 113 5.65 -17.61 -0.71
CA PRO A 113 6.14 -18.79 -0.02
C PRO A 113 7.63 -18.63 0.32
N SER A 114 8.01 -18.98 1.54
CA SER A 114 9.40 -18.88 2.01
C SER A 114 10.38 -19.70 1.16
N SER A 115 9.89 -20.80 0.55
CA SER A 115 10.66 -21.62 -0.42
C SER A 115 11.05 -20.87 -1.69
N PHE A 116 10.46 -19.71 -1.98
CA PHE A 116 10.71 -18.92 -3.20
C PHE A 116 11.44 -17.60 -2.92
N GLU A 117 11.73 -17.30 -1.65
CA GLU A 117 12.23 -15.98 -1.20
C GLU A 117 13.50 -15.56 -1.96
N GLU A 118 14.39 -16.48 -2.25
CA GLU A 118 15.64 -16.22 -3.00
C GLU A 118 15.41 -15.72 -4.42
N TYR A 119 14.28 -16.10 -5.06
CA TYR A 119 13.97 -15.77 -6.46
C TYR A 119 12.94 -14.65 -6.60
N MET A 120 12.38 -14.19 -5.48
CA MET A 120 11.32 -13.20 -5.47
C MET A 120 11.82 -11.79 -5.20
N VAL A 121 11.21 -10.86 -5.91
CA VAL A 121 11.29 -9.43 -5.63
C VAL A 121 9.93 -8.96 -5.08
N GLN A 122 9.96 -8.22 -3.98
CA GLN A 122 8.77 -7.68 -3.33
C GLN A 122 8.77 -6.16 -3.41
N ILE A 123 7.62 -5.55 -3.68
CA ILE A 123 7.47 -4.08 -3.73
C ILE A 123 6.94 -3.49 -2.44
N LYS A 124 6.68 -4.30 -1.45
CA LYS A 124 6.29 -3.86 -0.11
C LYS A 124 7.30 -4.38 0.90
N PRO A 125 7.70 -3.55 1.86
CA PRO A 125 7.22 -2.18 2.11
C PRO A 125 7.59 -1.19 0.99
N ASN A 126 6.73 -0.19 0.79
CA ASN A 126 6.76 0.71 -0.39
C ASN A 126 8.09 1.49 -0.58
N TYR A 127 8.86 1.72 0.48
CA TYR A 127 10.13 2.45 0.39
C TYR A 127 11.25 1.67 -0.33
N LEU A 128 11.09 0.36 -0.52
CA LEU A 128 12.02 -0.46 -1.31
C LEU A 128 11.68 -0.48 -2.81
N PHE A 129 10.49 -0.02 -3.16
CA PHE A 129 9.94 -0.17 -4.51
C PHE A 129 10.80 0.46 -5.60
N ALA A 130 11.27 1.69 -5.38
CA ALA A 130 11.94 2.46 -6.43
C ALA A 130 13.25 1.81 -6.88
N ASP A 131 14.08 1.36 -5.94
CA ASP A 131 15.37 0.73 -6.23
C ASP A 131 15.18 -0.64 -6.88
N MET A 132 14.33 -1.47 -6.30
CA MET A 132 14.04 -2.81 -6.81
C MET A 132 13.52 -2.78 -8.24
N LEU A 133 12.67 -1.80 -8.57
CA LEU A 133 12.09 -1.73 -9.89
C LEU A 133 13.07 -1.28 -10.96
N LYS A 134 14.05 -0.41 -10.61
CA LYS A 134 15.11 -0.03 -11.56
C LYS A 134 15.86 -1.24 -12.09
N GLU A 135 16.14 -2.20 -11.22
CA GLU A 135 16.85 -3.43 -11.55
C GLU A 135 15.94 -4.45 -12.27
N TYR A 136 14.65 -4.46 -11.90
CA TYR A 136 13.71 -5.45 -12.42
C TYR A 136 13.22 -5.18 -13.85
N ARG A 137 13.13 -3.93 -14.29
CA ARG A 137 12.57 -3.56 -15.61
C ARG A 137 13.28 -4.16 -16.80
N ASP A 138 14.60 -4.31 -16.72
CA ASP A 138 15.50 -4.70 -17.81
C ASP A 138 16.02 -6.13 -17.72
N VAL A 139 15.60 -6.92 -16.71
CA VAL A 139 15.92 -8.35 -16.66
C VAL A 139 15.41 -9.11 -17.88
N ASP A 140 16.07 -10.19 -18.29
CA ASP A 140 15.77 -10.87 -19.56
C ASP A 140 14.35 -11.47 -19.62
N PHE A 141 13.90 -12.11 -18.54
CA PHE A 141 12.62 -12.82 -18.48
C PHE A 141 11.79 -12.38 -17.25
N PRO A 142 11.19 -11.18 -17.27
CA PRO A 142 10.40 -10.69 -16.15
C PRO A 142 9.08 -11.47 -16.01
N VAL A 143 8.84 -11.98 -14.80
CA VAL A 143 7.61 -12.68 -14.42
C VAL A 143 6.96 -11.94 -13.26
N VAL A 144 5.69 -11.57 -13.40
CA VAL A 144 4.87 -10.97 -12.34
C VAL A 144 3.85 -12.01 -11.88
N VAL A 145 3.73 -12.21 -10.56
CA VAL A 145 2.74 -13.12 -9.97
C VAL A 145 1.72 -12.31 -9.18
N GLY A 146 0.45 -12.41 -9.57
CA GLY A 146 -0.67 -11.72 -8.94
C GLY A 146 -1.54 -10.94 -9.92
N GLY A 147 -2.80 -11.35 -10.09
CA GLY A 147 -3.79 -10.76 -11.01
C GLY A 147 -4.59 -9.59 -10.45
N GLY A 148 -4.25 -9.08 -9.26
CA GLY A 148 -4.85 -7.90 -8.67
C GLY A 148 -4.47 -6.60 -9.39
N ALA A 149 -5.01 -5.46 -8.93
CA ALA A 149 -4.77 -4.15 -9.54
C ALA A 149 -3.26 -3.83 -9.64
N SER A 150 -2.49 -4.01 -8.56
CA SER A 150 -1.05 -3.74 -8.55
C SER A 150 -0.28 -4.60 -9.56
N GLY A 151 -0.55 -5.92 -9.60
CA GLY A 151 0.14 -6.82 -10.54
C GLY A 151 -0.15 -6.48 -11.99
N VAL A 152 -1.40 -6.19 -12.31
CA VAL A 152 -1.81 -5.79 -13.67
C VAL A 152 -1.18 -4.47 -14.08
N GLU A 153 -1.24 -3.43 -13.22
CA GLU A 153 -0.66 -2.11 -13.51
C GLU A 153 0.87 -2.19 -13.71
N ILE A 154 1.57 -2.89 -12.82
CA ILE A 154 3.03 -2.99 -12.88
C ILE A 154 3.47 -3.82 -14.08
N ALA A 155 2.82 -4.96 -14.36
CA ALA A 155 3.15 -5.77 -15.53
C ALA A 155 2.96 -5.01 -16.86
N LEU A 156 1.87 -4.24 -16.97
CA LEU A 156 1.61 -3.39 -18.14
C LEU A 156 2.58 -2.22 -18.24
N ALA A 157 2.96 -1.62 -17.11
CA ALA A 157 3.94 -0.53 -17.06
C ALA A 157 5.35 -1.01 -17.47
N ILE A 158 5.78 -2.19 -16.98
CA ILE A 158 7.04 -2.84 -17.41
C ILE A 158 6.99 -3.11 -18.90
N THR A 159 5.90 -3.70 -19.42
CA THR A 159 5.72 -3.97 -20.84
C THR A 159 5.85 -2.69 -21.69
N ALA A 160 5.21 -1.59 -21.24
CA ALA A 160 5.28 -0.30 -21.94
C ALA A 160 6.70 0.31 -21.89
N TRP A 161 7.38 0.23 -20.74
CA TRP A 161 8.76 0.70 -20.58
C TRP A 161 9.72 -0.08 -21.47
N ARG A 162 9.64 -1.43 -21.48
CA ARG A 162 10.46 -2.30 -22.30
C ARG A 162 10.30 -1.99 -23.78
N LYS A 163 9.06 -1.88 -24.25
CA LYS A 163 8.76 -1.52 -25.65
C LYS A 163 9.36 -0.16 -26.04
N LYS A 164 9.26 0.84 -25.16
CA LYS A 164 9.80 2.19 -25.38
C LYS A 164 11.33 2.19 -25.45
N ASN A 165 12.00 1.31 -24.70
CA ASN A 165 13.46 1.26 -24.58
C ASN A 165 14.10 0.15 -25.43
N GLY A 166 13.35 -0.50 -26.32
CA GLY A 166 13.87 -1.50 -27.27
C GLY A 166 14.15 -2.88 -26.68
N TYR A 167 13.65 -3.16 -25.46
CA TYR A 167 13.72 -4.50 -24.86
C TYR A 167 12.62 -5.43 -25.39
N PRO A 168 12.83 -6.74 -25.38
CA PRO A 168 11.77 -7.70 -25.69
C PRO A 168 10.55 -7.55 -24.77
N THR A 169 9.34 -7.57 -25.35
CA THR A 169 8.08 -7.50 -24.57
C THR A 169 7.63 -8.88 -24.11
N ASN A 170 8.53 -9.63 -23.48
CA ASN A 170 8.32 -11.02 -23.04
C ASN A 170 7.89 -11.10 -21.55
N VAL A 171 7.26 -10.05 -21.04
CA VAL A 171 6.73 -9.99 -19.69
C VAL A 171 5.59 -11.00 -19.53
N LYS A 172 5.61 -11.77 -18.45
CA LYS A 172 4.54 -12.74 -18.11
C LYS A 172 3.84 -12.33 -16.84
N LEU A 173 2.52 -12.46 -16.82
CA LEU A 173 1.68 -12.26 -15.64
C LEU A 173 0.95 -13.56 -15.33
N ILE A 174 1.23 -14.14 -14.16
CA ILE A 174 0.63 -15.41 -13.69
C ILE A 174 -0.36 -15.07 -12.58
N THR A 175 -1.54 -15.67 -12.63
CA THR A 175 -2.57 -15.49 -11.61
C THR A 175 -3.42 -16.74 -11.44
N SER A 176 -3.72 -17.11 -10.19
CA SER A 176 -4.57 -18.25 -9.84
C SER A 176 -6.05 -18.06 -10.19
N SER A 177 -6.43 -16.88 -10.64
CA SER A 177 -7.81 -16.52 -11.01
C SER A 177 -7.82 -15.63 -12.25
N LYS A 178 -8.98 -15.07 -12.60
CA LYS A 178 -9.07 -14.01 -13.62
C LYS A 178 -8.35 -12.74 -13.19
N LEU A 179 -7.90 -11.93 -14.15
CA LEU A 179 -7.39 -10.59 -13.86
C LEU A 179 -8.46 -9.74 -13.18
N LEU A 180 -8.05 -8.94 -12.19
CA LEU A 180 -8.94 -8.09 -11.39
C LEU A 180 -10.11 -8.87 -10.78
N PRO A 181 -9.88 -9.89 -9.94
CA PRO A 181 -10.92 -10.81 -9.47
C PRO A 181 -12.04 -10.11 -8.66
N SER A 182 -11.74 -8.97 -8.05
CA SER A 182 -12.74 -8.16 -7.33
C SER A 182 -13.59 -7.27 -8.24
N SER A 183 -13.33 -7.25 -9.55
CA SER A 183 -14.09 -6.50 -10.54
C SER A 183 -15.17 -7.35 -11.22
N SER A 184 -16.02 -6.73 -12.06
CA SER A 184 -16.99 -7.49 -12.85
C SER A 184 -16.30 -8.38 -13.89
N SER A 185 -16.91 -9.50 -14.26
CA SER A 185 -16.39 -10.39 -15.31
C SER A 185 -16.16 -9.66 -16.64
N LYS A 186 -16.98 -8.62 -16.93
CA LYS A 186 -16.79 -7.75 -18.10
C LYS A 186 -15.48 -6.97 -17.99
N THR A 187 -15.19 -6.38 -16.83
CA THR A 187 -13.94 -5.62 -16.60
C THR A 187 -12.73 -6.54 -16.69
N SER A 188 -12.79 -7.74 -16.10
CA SER A 188 -11.73 -8.75 -16.19
C SER A 188 -11.44 -9.16 -17.63
N LYS A 189 -12.47 -9.34 -18.45
CA LYS A 189 -12.31 -9.64 -19.87
C LYS A 189 -11.66 -8.47 -20.63
N VAL A 190 -12.15 -7.25 -20.43
CA VAL A 190 -11.60 -6.05 -21.09
C VAL A 190 -10.12 -5.84 -20.75
N ILE A 191 -9.75 -5.94 -19.48
CA ILE A 191 -8.35 -5.74 -19.09
C ILE A 191 -7.43 -6.84 -19.65
N LYS A 192 -7.90 -8.08 -19.74
CA LYS A 192 -7.16 -9.17 -20.38
C LYS A 192 -6.92 -8.89 -21.86
N GLU A 193 -7.96 -8.48 -22.60
CA GLU A 193 -7.84 -8.12 -24.01
C GLU A 193 -6.83 -6.97 -24.23
N ILE A 194 -6.88 -5.93 -23.38
CA ILE A 194 -5.92 -4.83 -23.40
C ILE A 194 -4.49 -5.33 -23.12
N ALA A 195 -4.32 -6.17 -22.10
CA ALA A 195 -3.02 -6.69 -21.70
C ALA A 195 -2.35 -7.50 -22.82
N VAL A 196 -3.10 -8.42 -23.42
CA VAL A 196 -2.63 -9.23 -24.55
C VAL A 196 -2.34 -8.35 -25.77
N TRP A 197 -3.21 -7.40 -26.10
CA TRP A 197 -2.99 -6.48 -27.23
C TRP A 197 -1.72 -5.62 -27.04
N LYS A 198 -1.38 -5.25 -25.81
CA LYS A 198 -0.16 -4.51 -25.49
C LYS A 198 1.11 -5.38 -25.50
N GLY A 199 1.00 -6.70 -25.59
CA GLY A 199 2.10 -7.64 -25.67
C GLY A 199 2.46 -8.33 -24.34
N LEU A 200 1.61 -8.21 -23.31
CA LEU A 200 1.76 -8.94 -22.05
C LEU A 200 1.27 -10.38 -22.22
N THR A 201 2.08 -11.36 -21.83
CA THR A 201 1.64 -12.76 -21.75
C THR A 201 0.87 -12.99 -20.46
N VAL A 202 -0.43 -13.27 -20.56
CA VAL A 202 -1.32 -13.47 -19.42
C VAL A 202 -1.63 -14.95 -19.24
N ILE A 203 -1.37 -15.48 -18.05
CA ILE A 203 -1.62 -16.85 -17.63
C ILE A 203 -2.59 -16.82 -16.46
N GLU A 204 -3.87 -17.05 -16.73
CA GLU A 204 -4.96 -17.10 -15.76
C GLU A 204 -5.30 -18.52 -15.37
N ASP A 205 -5.99 -18.65 -14.22
CA ASP A 205 -6.47 -19.91 -13.65
C ASP A 205 -5.30 -20.90 -13.46
N ASP A 206 -4.13 -20.37 -13.08
CA ASP A 206 -2.91 -21.13 -12.87
C ASP A 206 -2.08 -20.47 -11.76
N SER A 207 -1.46 -21.24 -10.90
CA SER A 207 -0.65 -20.76 -9.78
C SER A 207 0.78 -21.27 -9.88
N VAL A 208 1.70 -20.55 -9.25
CA VAL A 208 3.09 -21.03 -9.13
C VAL A 208 3.11 -22.16 -8.11
N GLU A 209 3.64 -23.31 -8.47
CA GLU A 209 3.81 -24.48 -7.64
C GLU A 209 5.26 -24.67 -7.19
N GLU A 210 6.20 -24.51 -8.13
CA GLU A 210 7.63 -24.62 -7.85
C GLU A 210 8.40 -23.47 -8.51
N MET A 211 9.54 -23.14 -7.95
CA MET A 211 10.45 -22.14 -8.48
C MET A 211 11.90 -22.57 -8.22
N ASN A 212 12.74 -22.41 -9.23
CA ASN A 212 14.18 -22.61 -9.15
C ASN A 212 14.92 -21.43 -9.79
N GLU A 213 16.24 -21.48 -9.87
CA GLU A 213 17.09 -20.37 -10.36
C GLU A 213 16.70 -19.80 -11.72
N SER A 214 16.03 -20.57 -12.58
CA SER A 214 15.78 -20.17 -13.99
C SER A 214 14.33 -20.35 -14.44
N HIS A 215 13.51 -21.10 -13.72
CA HIS A 215 12.16 -21.43 -14.15
C HIS A 215 11.13 -21.36 -13.02
N VAL A 216 9.97 -20.82 -13.38
CA VAL A 216 8.72 -20.95 -12.61
C VAL A 216 7.95 -22.14 -13.20
N ILE A 217 7.55 -23.09 -12.36
CA ILE A 217 6.67 -24.20 -12.71
C ILE A 217 5.30 -23.92 -12.14
N THR A 218 4.28 -23.97 -12.99
CA THR A 218 2.91 -23.73 -12.56
C THR A 218 2.19 -25.05 -12.26
N GLN A 219 1.09 -24.96 -11.50
CA GLN A 219 0.25 -26.10 -11.11
C GLN A 219 -0.27 -26.90 -12.34
N ASN A 220 -0.46 -26.23 -13.48
CA ASN A 220 -0.84 -26.88 -14.72
C ASN A 220 0.36 -27.43 -15.53
N GLY A 221 1.53 -27.53 -14.91
CA GLY A 221 2.75 -28.13 -15.49
C GLY A 221 3.46 -27.26 -16.54
N ARG A 222 3.20 -25.95 -16.59
CA ARG A 222 3.93 -25.04 -17.47
C ARG A 222 5.27 -24.69 -16.86
N SER A 223 6.35 -24.83 -17.64
CA SER A 223 7.68 -24.38 -17.27
C SER A 223 7.99 -23.07 -17.98
N LEU A 224 8.20 -22.00 -17.23
CA LEU A 224 8.36 -20.64 -17.73
C LEU A 224 9.71 -20.09 -17.29
N PRO A 225 10.59 -19.68 -18.22
CA PRO A 225 11.86 -19.07 -17.84
C PRO A 225 11.62 -17.73 -17.14
N HIS A 226 12.41 -17.47 -16.09
CA HIS A 226 12.50 -16.20 -15.39
C HIS A 226 13.95 -15.84 -15.06
N SER A 227 14.24 -14.55 -14.93
CA SER A 227 15.47 -14.04 -14.32
C SER A 227 15.20 -13.60 -12.88
N GLN A 228 14.03 -13.05 -12.65
CA GLN A 228 13.47 -12.70 -11.33
C GLN A 228 11.94 -12.72 -11.39
N VAL A 229 11.30 -12.95 -10.24
CA VAL A 229 9.84 -12.97 -10.11
C VAL A 229 9.38 -11.86 -9.19
N LEU A 230 8.57 -10.95 -9.72
CA LEU A 230 7.92 -9.91 -8.93
C LEU A 230 6.62 -10.45 -8.33
N TRP A 231 6.63 -10.64 -7.01
CA TRP A 231 5.50 -11.26 -6.29
C TRP A 231 4.54 -10.19 -5.78
N LEU A 232 3.29 -10.16 -6.31
CA LEU A 232 2.27 -9.15 -6.05
C LEU A 232 0.92 -9.76 -5.68
N THR A 233 0.94 -10.78 -4.83
CA THR A 233 -0.27 -11.40 -4.31
C THR A 233 -0.91 -10.58 -3.20
N GLY A 234 -1.93 -11.11 -2.52
CA GLY A 234 -2.70 -10.39 -1.51
C GLY A 234 -1.87 -9.83 -0.34
N PRO A 235 -2.40 -8.84 0.36
CA PRO A 235 -1.70 -8.19 1.48
C PRO A 235 -1.66 -9.09 2.72
N ASN A 236 -0.52 -9.09 3.42
CA ASN A 236 -0.32 -9.69 4.73
C ASN A 236 -0.21 -8.60 5.81
N SER A 237 -0.60 -8.94 7.03
CA SER A 237 -0.55 -8.02 8.14
C SER A 237 0.86 -7.85 8.69
N PRO A 238 1.20 -6.70 9.28
CA PRO A 238 2.40 -6.56 10.10
C PRO A 238 2.37 -7.49 11.32
N ASP A 239 3.45 -8.22 11.58
CA ASP A 239 3.56 -9.17 12.69
C ASP A 239 3.44 -8.52 14.08
N ILE A 240 3.73 -7.24 14.17
CA ILE A 240 3.71 -6.49 15.43
C ILE A 240 2.41 -6.67 16.22
N PHE A 241 1.27 -6.77 15.54
CA PHE A 241 -0.03 -6.88 16.20
C PHE A 241 -0.20 -8.23 16.90
N LYS A 242 0.11 -9.33 16.21
CA LYS A 242 0.08 -10.68 16.79
C LYS A 242 1.13 -10.84 17.88
N ARG A 243 2.35 -10.39 17.63
CA ARG A 243 3.47 -10.46 18.58
C ARG A 243 3.17 -9.71 19.87
N SER A 244 2.48 -8.58 19.77
CA SER A 244 2.09 -7.75 20.92
C SER A 244 0.75 -8.15 21.55
N THR A 245 0.15 -9.25 21.12
CA THR A 245 -1.15 -9.73 21.61
C THR A 245 -2.27 -8.68 21.50
N LEU A 246 -2.20 -7.83 20.48
CA LEU A 246 -3.26 -6.86 20.18
C LEU A 246 -4.47 -7.56 19.54
N PRO A 247 -5.68 -6.98 19.62
CA PRO A 247 -6.84 -7.54 18.96
C PRO A 247 -6.63 -7.58 17.45
N CYS A 248 -6.68 -8.78 16.87
CA CYS A 248 -6.47 -9.02 15.45
C CYS A 248 -7.65 -9.77 14.81
N ASP A 249 -7.80 -9.59 13.50
CA ASP A 249 -8.64 -10.49 12.70
C ASP A 249 -7.92 -11.84 12.46
N GLN A 250 -8.58 -12.75 11.76
CA GLN A 250 -8.01 -14.06 11.42
C GLN A 250 -6.72 -14.00 10.59
N ASN A 251 -6.51 -12.92 9.85
CA ASN A 251 -5.33 -12.68 9.01
C ASN A 251 -4.23 -11.89 9.74
N GLY A 252 -4.49 -11.47 11.00
CA GLY A 252 -3.54 -10.76 11.84
C GLY A 252 -3.56 -9.24 11.73
N PHE A 253 -4.43 -8.65 10.93
CA PHE A 253 -4.60 -7.19 10.88
C PHE A 253 -5.23 -6.68 12.18
N LEU A 254 -4.78 -5.50 12.63
CA LEU A 254 -5.33 -4.88 13.83
C LEU A 254 -6.85 -4.70 13.71
N LEU A 255 -7.60 -5.35 14.61
CA LEU A 255 -9.06 -5.27 14.62
C LEU A 255 -9.50 -3.97 15.26
N THR A 256 -10.21 -3.13 14.50
CA THR A 256 -10.65 -1.81 14.95
C THR A 256 -12.17 -1.67 14.88
N GLU A 257 -12.69 -0.80 15.73
CA GLU A 257 -14.06 -0.31 15.70
C GLU A 257 -14.25 0.74 14.59
N LYS A 258 -15.47 1.19 14.36
CA LYS A 258 -15.77 2.28 13.41
C LYS A 258 -15.09 3.61 13.77
N THR A 259 -14.71 3.80 15.02
CA THR A 259 -13.97 4.96 15.51
C THR A 259 -12.49 4.94 15.16
N LEU A 260 -12.01 3.88 14.50
CA LEU A 260 -10.60 3.58 14.25
C LEU A 260 -9.79 3.25 15.52
N GLN A 261 -10.45 3.06 16.65
CA GLN A 261 -9.85 2.55 17.88
C GLN A 261 -9.72 1.03 17.82
N ALA A 262 -8.64 0.48 18.34
CA ALA A 262 -8.47 -0.96 18.46
C ALA A 262 -9.54 -1.52 19.42
N LYS A 263 -10.11 -2.67 19.07
CA LYS A 263 -11.20 -3.28 19.84
C LYS A 263 -10.81 -3.49 21.30
N GLY A 264 -11.55 -2.86 22.21
CA GLY A 264 -11.30 -2.94 23.65
C GLY A 264 -10.10 -2.14 24.18
N LEU A 265 -9.38 -1.42 23.31
CA LEU A 265 -8.18 -0.62 23.66
C LEU A 265 -8.32 0.82 23.13
N PRO A 266 -9.09 1.68 23.81
CA PRO A 266 -9.48 2.99 23.28
C PRO A 266 -8.33 3.99 23.08
N PHE A 267 -7.15 3.72 23.63
CA PHE A 267 -5.93 4.52 23.48
C PHE A 267 -5.03 4.05 22.33
N ILE A 268 -5.42 2.99 21.62
CA ILE A 268 -4.75 2.49 20.42
C ILE A 268 -5.64 2.75 19.23
N PHE A 269 -5.09 3.39 18.21
CA PHE A 269 -5.76 3.70 16.95
C PHE A 269 -5.06 3.01 15.79
N GLY A 270 -5.76 2.88 14.67
CA GLY A 270 -5.16 2.41 13.43
C GLY A 270 -5.94 2.85 12.22
N ALA A 271 -5.24 2.97 11.07
CA ALA A 271 -5.84 3.31 9.79
C ALA A 271 -5.06 2.68 8.62
N GLY A 272 -5.66 2.68 7.44
CA GLY A 272 -5.05 2.17 6.22
C GLY A 272 -5.03 0.65 6.14
N ASP A 273 -4.07 0.12 5.39
CA ASP A 273 -4.01 -1.30 5.04
C ASP A 273 -3.66 -2.21 6.23
N CYS A 274 -3.17 -1.67 7.34
CA CYS A 274 -2.77 -2.46 8.51
C CYS A 274 -3.93 -2.83 9.45
N ILE A 275 -5.14 -2.32 9.21
CA ILE A 275 -6.30 -2.57 10.06
C ILE A 275 -7.38 -3.37 9.36
N THR A 276 -8.23 -4.03 10.13
CA THR A 276 -9.54 -4.53 9.70
C THR A 276 -10.63 -3.90 10.57
N LEU A 277 -11.62 -3.26 9.93
CA LEU A 277 -12.79 -2.74 10.63
C LEU A 277 -13.73 -3.90 10.96
N GLU A 278 -14.04 -4.12 12.25
CA GLU A 278 -14.91 -5.22 12.69
C GLU A 278 -16.26 -5.23 11.97
N SER A 279 -16.83 -4.04 11.74
CA SER A 279 -18.12 -3.90 11.05
C SER A 279 -18.04 -4.04 9.53
N PHE A 280 -16.86 -4.11 8.96
CA PHE A 280 -16.61 -4.19 7.50
C PHE A 280 -15.38 -5.06 7.22
N PRO A 281 -15.40 -6.35 7.59
CA PRO A 281 -14.22 -7.22 7.51
C PRO A 281 -13.70 -7.42 6.08
N ASP A 282 -14.58 -7.36 5.09
CA ASP A 282 -14.25 -7.56 3.68
C ASP A 282 -13.82 -6.27 2.95
N LEU A 283 -13.59 -5.18 3.70
CA LEU A 283 -13.18 -3.91 3.10
C LEU A 283 -11.79 -4.06 2.45
N PRO A 284 -11.65 -3.80 1.15
CA PRO A 284 -10.37 -3.96 0.46
C PRO A 284 -9.27 -3.09 1.07
N LYS A 285 -8.06 -3.67 1.19
CA LYS A 285 -6.85 -2.94 1.60
C LYS A 285 -6.34 -2.12 0.41
N ASN A 286 -6.67 -0.83 0.38
CA ASN A 286 -6.23 0.07 -0.69
C ASN A 286 -6.18 1.53 -0.22
N GLY A 287 -5.43 2.35 -0.96
CA GLY A 287 -5.21 3.76 -0.65
C GLY A 287 -6.50 4.62 -0.58
N VAL A 288 -7.58 4.22 -1.27
CA VAL A 288 -8.85 4.97 -1.25
C VAL A 288 -9.45 5.00 0.15
N TYR A 289 -9.46 3.83 0.83
CA TYR A 289 -9.98 3.76 2.19
C TYR A 289 -9.01 4.36 3.20
N ALA A 290 -7.69 4.19 3.01
CA ALA A 290 -6.67 4.80 3.86
C ALA A 290 -6.81 6.34 3.88
N VAL A 291 -6.93 6.97 2.71
CA VAL A 291 -7.13 8.43 2.58
C VAL A 291 -8.44 8.90 3.23
N ARG A 292 -9.51 8.11 3.16
CA ARG A 292 -10.80 8.46 3.80
C ARG A 292 -10.80 8.26 5.31
N GLN A 293 -10.14 7.24 5.81
CA GLN A 293 -9.93 7.05 7.24
C GLN A 293 -9.06 8.17 7.83
N ALA A 294 -8.12 8.69 7.04
CA ALA A 294 -7.26 9.81 7.40
C ALA A 294 -8.03 11.07 7.85
N GLU A 295 -9.17 11.36 7.19
CA GLU A 295 -10.02 12.51 7.53
C GLU A 295 -10.59 12.43 8.96
N LEU A 296 -10.67 11.21 9.51
CA LEU A 296 -11.28 10.95 10.81
C LEU A 296 -10.25 10.69 11.91
N LEU A 297 -9.09 10.13 11.56
CA LEU A 297 -8.11 9.60 12.51
C LEU A 297 -7.65 10.67 13.51
N TRP A 298 -7.12 11.80 13.03
CA TRP A 298 -6.61 12.84 13.90
C TRP A 298 -7.72 13.47 14.75
N LYS A 299 -8.89 13.68 14.19
CA LYS A 299 -10.06 14.17 14.91
C LYS A 299 -10.44 13.23 16.06
N ASN A 300 -10.42 11.91 15.83
CA ASN A 300 -10.77 10.95 16.86
C ASN A 300 -9.69 10.82 17.94
N ILE A 301 -8.42 10.91 17.58
CA ILE A 301 -7.32 10.97 18.56
C ILE A 301 -7.51 12.18 19.47
N THR A 302 -7.80 13.36 18.92
CA THR A 302 -8.03 14.58 19.71
C THR A 302 -9.32 14.51 20.54
N SER A 303 -10.42 13.99 19.99
CA SER A 303 -11.66 13.78 20.75
C SER A 303 -11.45 12.84 21.94
N TYR A 304 -10.73 11.73 21.74
CA TYR A 304 -10.39 10.80 22.83
C TYR A 304 -9.60 11.48 23.95
N LEU A 305 -8.61 12.28 23.59
CA LEU A 305 -7.78 13.02 24.58
C LEU A 305 -8.59 14.07 25.35
N ASN A 306 -9.61 14.65 24.74
CA ASN A 306 -10.54 15.59 25.38
C ASN A 306 -11.64 14.90 26.19
N GLY A 307 -11.75 13.57 26.18
CA GLY A 307 -12.88 12.85 26.78
C GLY A 307 -14.19 13.00 25.99
N GLU A 308 -14.11 13.37 24.71
CA GLU A 308 -15.25 13.53 23.81
C GLU A 308 -15.56 12.22 23.06
N VAL A 309 -16.76 12.14 22.49
CA VAL A 309 -17.19 11.00 21.69
C VAL A 309 -16.50 11.01 20.32
N CYS A 310 -15.85 9.90 19.98
CA CYS A 310 -15.25 9.70 18.68
C CYS A 310 -16.31 9.56 17.57
N SER A 311 -16.02 10.13 16.40
CA SER A 311 -16.86 9.99 15.20
C SER A 311 -16.67 8.62 14.56
N THR A 312 -17.66 8.12 13.81
CA THR A 312 -17.61 6.80 13.18
C THR A 312 -17.33 6.87 11.69
N PHE A 313 -16.44 5.99 11.21
CA PHE A 313 -16.17 5.80 9.79
C PHE A 313 -17.26 4.96 9.14
N SER A 314 -17.72 5.39 7.97
CA SER A 314 -18.62 4.64 7.10
C SER A 314 -18.04 4.56 5.69
N PRO A 315 -17.65 3.36 5.23
CA PRO A 315 -17.07 3.23 3.89
C PRO A 315 -18.11 3.51 2.80
N GLN A 316 -17.67 4.16 1.74
CA GLN A 316 -18.53 4.38 0.58
C GLN A 316 -18.75 3.07 -0.17
N ARG A 317 -19.94 2.91 -0.73
CA ARG A 317 -20.33 1.71 -1.48
C ARG A 317 -19.66 1.61 -2.86
N GLN A 318 -19.32 2.74 -3.46
CA GLN A 318 -18.69 2.81 -4.78
C GLN A 318 -17.61 3.88 -4.80
N PHE A 319 -16.54 3.62 -5.50
CA PHE A 319 -15.47 4.59 -5.75
C PHE A 319 -15.01 4.50 -7.20
N LEU A 320 -14.43 5.59 -7.68
CA LEU A 320 -13.78 5.64 -8.97
C LEU A 320 -12.47 4.87 -8.89
N SER A 321 -12.31 3.84 -9.73
CA SER A 321 -11.05 3.13 -9.90
C SER A 321 -10.43 3.53 -11.24
N LEU A 322 -9.15 3.90 -11.19
CA LEU A 322 -8.34 4.29 -12.35
C LEU A 322 -7.08 3.43 -12.35
N LEU A 323 -6.99 2.51 -13.28
CA LEU A 323 -5.89 1.56 -13.40
C LEU A 323 -5.07 1.89 -14.65
N SER A 324 -3.79 2.23 -14.45
CA SER A 324 -2.87 2.52 -15.57
C SER A 324 -2.64 1.26 -16.40
N THR A 325 -2.66 1.42 -17.71
CA THR A 325 -2.43 0.32 -18.65
C THR A 325 -1.19 0.52 -19.51
N GLY A 326 -0.34 1.48 -19.15
CA GLY A 326 0.84 1.87 -19.95
C GLY A 326 0.49 2.77 -21.14
N ASN A 327 1.50 3.43 -21.71
CA ASN A 327 1.41 4.34 -22.86
C ASN A 327 0.48 5.55 -22.63
N LYS A 328 0.44 6.05 -21.37
CA LYS A 328 -0.47 7.14 -20.96
C LYS A 328 -1.94 6.80 -21.26
N GLU A 329 -2.34 5.56 -20.98
CA GLU A 329 -3.70 5.07 -21.04
C GLU A 329 -4.11 4.45 -19.71
N ALA A 330 -5.39 4.49 -19.37
CA ALA A 330 -5.93 3.89 -18.15
C ALA A 330 -7.32 3.29 -18.38
N LEU A 331 -7.62 2.27 -17.58
CA LEU A 331 -8.94 1.71 -17.44
C LEU A 331 -9.65 2.43 -16.28
N LEU A 332 -10.69 3.18 -16.61
CA LEU A 332 -11.60 3.80 -15.65
C LEU A 332 -12.74 2.84 -15.36
N GLN A 333 -13.00 2.59 -14.08
CA GLN A 333 -14.15 1.81 -13.62
C GLN A 333 -14.94 2.61 -12.57
N TYR A 334 -16.24 2.73 -12.78
CA TYR A 334 -17.18 3.29 -11.80
C TYR A 334 -18.51 2.53 -11.87
N GLY A 335 -18.83 1.79 -10.84
CA GLY A 335 -19.96 0.88 -10.81
C GLY A 335 -19.91 -0.14 -11.98
N ARG A 336 -20.86 -0.06 -12.90
CA ARG A 336 -20.92 -0.94 -14.09
C ARG A 336 -20.23 -0.36 -15.33
N PHE A 337 -19.77 0.89 -15.26
CA PHE A 337 -19.12 1.55 -16.40
C PHE A 337 -17.63 1.25 -16.39
N THR A 338 -17.11 0.85 -17.56
CA THR A 338 -15.69 0.58 -17.79
C THR A 338 -15.30 1.24 -19.10
N ILE A 339 -14.31 2.13 -19.05
CA ILE A 339 -13.82 2.90 -20.20
C ILE A 339 -12.28 2.84 -20.21
N HIS A 340 -11.70 2.45 -21.34
CA HIS A 340 -10.25 2.51 -21.56
C HIS A 340 -9.91 3.69 -22.47
N SER A 341 -9.08 4.61 -22.00
CA SER A 341 -8.72 5.80 -22.79
C SER A 341 -7.52 6.56 -22.26
N LYS A 342 -6.96 7.44 -23.09
CA LYS A 342 -5.96 8.45 -22.68
C LYS A 342 -6.55 9.52 -21.75
N LEU A 343 -7.86 9.82 -21.87
CA LEU A 343 -8.54 10.76 -20.98
C LEU A 343 -8.64 10.20 -19.55
N ALA A 344 -8.91 8.91 -19.42
CA ALA A 344 -8.90 8.24 -18.12
C ALA A 344 -7.51 8.34 -17.46
N TRP A 345 -6.43 8.18 -18.23
CA TRP A 345 -5.07 8.37 -17.71
C TRP A 345 -4.80 9.83 -17.31
N LYS A 346 -5.22 10.81 -18.11
CA LYS A 346 -5.08 12.24 -17.74
C LYS A 346 -5.80 12.55 -16.43
N LEU A 347 -6.99 11.98 -16.23
CA LEU A 347 -7.73 12.11 -14.97
C LEU A 347 -6.97 11.48 -13.80
N LYS A 348 -6.45 10.24 -13.98
CA LYS A 348 -5.61 9.57 -12.98
C LYS A 348 -4.40 10.43 -12.63
N ASN A 349 -3.63 10.85 -13.63
CA ASN A 349 -2.44 11.67 -13.45
C ASN A 349 -2.75 12.96 -12.67
N LYS A 350 -3.87 13.63 -13.00
CA LYS A 350 -4.29 14.83 -12.27
C LYS A 350 -4.60 14.53 -10.81
N ILE A 351 -5.35 13.47 -10.52
CA ILE A 351 -5.69 13.08 -9.14
C ILE A 351 -4.43 12.76 -8.35
N ASP A 352 -3.49 12.01 -8.93
CA ASP A 352 -2.26 11.59 -8.28
C ASP A 352 -1.33 12.79 -8.02
N THR A 353 -1.16 13.68 -9.00
CA THR A 353 -0.34 14.89 -8.84
C THR A 353 -0.97 15.88 -7.86
N ASP A 354 -2.29 16.10 -7.92
CA ASP A 354 -3.01 16.96 -6.96
C ASP A 354 -2.91 16.38 -5.53
N TYR A 355 -2.86 15.04 -5.38
CA TYR A 355 -2.62 14.40 -4.10
C TYR A 355 -1.22 14.70 -3.57
N MET A 356 -0.17 14.48 -4.37
CA MET A 356 1.22 14.74 -3.98
C MET A 356 1.47 16.19 -3.61
N GLN A 357 0.92 17.15 -4.38
CA GLN A 357 1.06 18.60 -4.12
C GLN A 357 0.53 19.05 -2.76
N LYS A 358 -0.31 18.27 -2.08
CA LYS A 358 -0.80 18.60 -0.73
C LYS A 358 0.27 18.41 0.34
N TYR A 359 1.30 17.63 0.05
CA TYR A 359 2.29 17.18 1.03
C TYR A 359 3.72 17.67 0.75
N ILE A 360 3.91 18.40 -0.34
CA ILE A 360 5.20 19.03 -0.74
C ILE A 360 5.29 20.50 -0.31
#